data_f5ae022d8b6acb67bcd41b0052b78fd6
#
_entry.id   f5ae022d8b6acb67bcd41b0052b78fd6
#
_cell.length_a   1.000
_cell.length_b   1.000
_cell.length_c   1.000
_cell.angle_alpha   90.00
_cell.angle_beta   90.00
_cell.angle_gamma   90.00
#
_symmetry.space_group_name_H-M   'P 1'
#
loop_
_entity.id
_entity.type
_entity.pdbx_description
1 polymer ?
#
loop_
_entity_poly.entity_id
_entity_poly.type
_entity_poly.pdbx_seq_one_letter_code
_entity_poly.pdbx_strand_id
1 'polypeptide(L)'
;FYDPMLAKLIAWGETREEARQRLLAMLAETSVGGLRTNLAFLRRILGHPAFAAAELDTGFIARHQGDLLPAPQALPEHFWQAAAVAWLQSEPGHRRDDDPHSPWSRNDGWRSALARESDLVLRCRDERRCVRLRHASPGQYRLDGDDLVSRVDGVTRRSAALRRGRQLFLEWEGELLAIEAVDPIAEAEAAHAHQGGLSAPMNGSIVRVLVEPGQTVEAGAALVVLEAMKMEHSIRAPHAGVVKALYCSEGELVEEGTPLVELDENQA
;
A
#
# COMPACT_ATOMS: atom_id res chain seq x y z
N PHE A 1 19.08 3.43 13.25
CA PHE A 1 18.34 3.39 14.53
C PHE A 1 18.85 4.41 15.54
N TYR A 2 19.95 5.11 15.26
CA TYR A 2 20.61 5.97 16.25
C TYR A 2 20.31 7.46 16.03
N ASP A 3 20.27 7.95 14.77
CA ASP A 3 20.10 9.36 14.44
C ASP A 3 18.94 9.55 13.45
N PRO A 4 17.97 10.44 13.74
CA PRO A 4 16.90 10.77 12.80
C PRO A 4 17.38 11.56 11.58
N MET A 5 18.61 12.08 11.54
CA MET A 5 19.18 12.79 10.43
C MET A 5 19.64 11.82 9.33
N LEU A 6 18.92 11.80 8.19
CA LEU A 6 19.26 10.95 7.06
C LEU A 6 20.38 11.55 6.19
N ALA A 7 20.26 12.84 5.90
CA ALA A 7 21.20 13.55 5.03
C ALA A 7 21.14 15.06 5.30
N LYS A 8 22.15 15.78 4.82
CA LYS A 8 22.22 17.23 4.83
C LYS A 8 22.42 17.73 3.40
N LEU A 9 21.49 18.54 2.92
CA LEU A 9 21.59 19.19 1.62
C LEU A 9 22.20 20.60 1.80
N ILE A 10 23.22 20.91 1.04
CA ILE A 10 23.93 22.19 1.09
C ILE A 10 23.99 22.77 -0.31
N ALA A 11 23.48 23.98 -0.48
CA ALA A 11 23.59 24.74 -1.71
C ALA A 11 24.43 26.00 -1.47
N TRP A 12 25.24 26.33 -2.46
CA TRP A 12 26.02 27.56 -2.46
C TRP A 12 25.50 28.51 -3.55
N GLY A 13 25.58 29.80 -3.31
CA GLY A 13 25.26 30.85 -4.28
C GLY A 13 26.01 32.15 -3.92
N GLU A 14 26.24 33.03 -4.88
CA GLU A 14 26.86 34.33 -4.65
C GLU A 14 25.98 35.24 -3.77
N THR A 15 24.66 35.02 -3.83
CA THR A 15 23.68 35.69 -2.99
C THR A 15 22.86 34.69 -2.19
N ARG A 16 22.27 35.15 -1.10
CA ARG A 16 21.33 34.35 -0.29
C ARG A 16 20.17 33.83 -1.14
N GLU A 17 19.62 34.65 -2.03
CA GLU A 17 18.51 34.26 -2.88
C GLU A 17 18.91 33.18 -3.90
N GLU A 18 20.06 33.29 -4.49
CA GLU A 18 20.58 32.27 -5.41
C GLU A 18 20.78 30.93 -4.67
N ALA A 19 21.39 30.94 -3.49
CA ALA A 19 21.57 29.73 -2.69
C ALA A 19 20.21 29.12 -2.30
N ARG A 20 19.22 29.96 -1.95
CA ARG A 20 17.85 29.53 -1.61
C ARG A 20 17.17 28.85 -2.81
N GLN A 21 17.24 29.44 -3.99
CA GLN A 21 16.66 28.89 -5.21
C GLN A 21 17.32 27.57 -5.62
N ARG A 22 18.65 27.49 -5.53
CA ARG A 22 19.37 26.24 -5.79
C ARG A 22 18.98 25.15 -4.81
N LEU A 23 18.82 25.47 -3.52
CA LEU A 23 18.40 24.50 -2.51
C LEU A 23 16.97 24.03 -2.75
N LEU A 24 16.06 24.93 -3.17
CA LEU A 24 14.69 24.58 -3.56
C LEU A 24 14.68 23.61 -4.74
N ALA A 25 15.49 23.87 -5.76
CA ALA A 25 15.62 22.97 -6.91
C ALA A 25 16.16 21.60 -6.50
N MET A 26 17.24 21.56 -5.67
CA MET A 26 17.77 20.30 -5.13
C MET A 26 16.72 19.49 -4.36
N LEU A 27 15.93 20.16 -3.49
CA LEU A 27 14.85 19.51 -2.75
C LEU A 27 13.73 19.01 -3.68
N ALA A 28 13.46 19.73 -4.79
CA ALA A 28 12.45 19.32 -5.76
C ALA A 28 12.86 18.06 -6.54
N GLU A 29 14.17 17.89 -6.79
CA GLU A 29 14.72 16.74 -7.49
C GLU A 29 15.03 15.55 -6.55
N THR A 30 14.94 15.78 -5.22
CA THR A 30 15.22 14.74 -4.23
C THR A 30 13.96 13.92 -3.94
N SER A 31 14.02 12.61 -4.19
CA SER A 31 12.96 11.66 -3.86
C SER A 31 13.48 10.57 -2.94
N VAL A 32 12.82 10.35 -1.81
CA VAL A 32 13.16 9.32 -0.83
C VAL A 32 11.95 8.45 -0.56
N GLY A 33 11.95 7.21 -1.05
CA GLY A 33 10.88 6.24 -0.85
C GLY A 33 11.17 5.29 0.32
N GLY A 34 10.11 4.82 0.98
CA GLY A 34 10.18 3.84 2.07
C GLY A 34 10.46 4.42 3.46
N LEU A 35 10.73 5.72 3.54
CA LEU A 35 10.96 6.44 4.80
C LEU A 35 10.10 7.71 4.85
N ARG A 36 9.64 8.05 6.05
CA ARG A 36 8.98 9.36 6.27
C ARG A 36 10.05 10.43 6.40
N THR A 37 10.00 11.43 5.52
CA THR A 37 10.97 12.53 5.50
C THR A 37 10.27 13.87 5.74
N ASN A 38 11.07 14.89 6.02
CA ASN A 38 10.60 16.27 6.16
C ASN A 38 10.84 17.11 4.89
N LEU A 39 11.09 16.49 3.73
CA LEU A 39 11.39 17.17 2.48
C LEU A 39 10.31 18.20 2.08
N ALA A 40 9.04 17.80 2.11
CA ALA A 40 7.93 18.70 1.78
C ALA A 40 7.86 19.92 2.75
N PHE A 41 8.08 19.69 4.04
CA PHE A 41 8.15 20.74 5.04
C PHE A 41 9.30 21.71 4.77
N LEU A 42 10.51 21.21 4.46
CA LEU A 42 11.66 22.04 4.11
C LEU A 42 11.42 22.86 2.84
N ARG A 43 10.76 22.30 1.82
CA ARG A 43 10.37 23.02 0.60
C ARG A 43 9.40 24.17 0.93
N ARG A 44 8.41 23.93 1.79
CA ARG A 44 7.46 24.99 2.22
C ARG A 44 8.17 26.09 2.99
N ILE A 45 9.10 25.76 3.89
CA ILE A 45 9.90 26.76 4.61
C ILE A 45 10.69 27.62 3.63
N LEU A 46 11.50 27.00 2.78
CA LEU A 46 12.36 27.74 1.83
C LEU A 46 11.56 28.51 0.78
N GLY A 47 10.36 28.03 0.41
CA GLY A 47 9.45 28.70 -0.51
C GLY A 47 8.66 29.84 0.12
N HIS A 48 8.59 29.93 1.46
CA HIS A 48 7.77 30.91 2.15
C HIS A 48 8.28 32.34 1.94
N PRO A 49 7.41 33.32 1.64
CA PRO A 49 7.81 34.71 1.39
C PRO A 49 8.62 35.35 2.52
N ALA A 50 8.22 35.13 3.77
CA ALA A 50 8.94 35.66 4.93
C ALA A 50 10.34 35.03 5.08
N PHE A 51 10.52 33.73 4.67
CA PHE A 51 11.86 33.14 4.60
C PHE A 51 12.71 33.80 3.51
N ALA A 52 12.13 34.08 2.35
CA ALA A 52 12.81 34.80 1.26
C ALA A 52 13.23 36.21 1.71
N ALA A 53 12.36 36.93 2.44
CA ALA A 53 12.62 38.24 2.99
C ALA A 53 13.58 38.27 4.20
N ALA A 54 14.07 37.09 4.64
CA ALA A 54 14.94 36.92 5.80
C ALA A 54 14.28 37.34 7.15
N GLU A 55 12.95 37.30 7.24
CA GLU A 55 12.18 37.54 8.46
C GLU A 55 12.18 36.30 9.35
N LEU A 56 13.35 35.99 9.90
CA LEU A 56 13.59 34.71 10.61
C LEU A 56 13.87 34.95 12.09
N ASP A 57 13.09 34.27 12.93
CA ASP A 57 13.31 34.16 14.36
C ASP A 57 12.86 32.80 14.87
N THR A 58 13.00 32.55 16.15
CA THR A 58 12.62 31.28 16.78
C THR A 58 11.12 31.02 16.75
N GLY A 59 10.28 32.04 16.53
CA GLY A 59 8.82 31.93 16.39
C GLY A 59 8.34 31.72 14.94
N PHE A 60 9.24 31.67 13.95
CA PHE A 60 8.88 31.57 12.54
C PHE A 60 7.91 30.43 12.23
N ILE A 61 8.22 29.21 12.69
CA ILE A 61 7.39 28.03 12.44
C ILE A 61 6.01 28.17 13.09
N ALA A 62 5.96 28.66 14.33
CA ALA A 62 4.70 28.83 15.04
C ALA A 62 3.78 29.87 14.37
N ARG A 63 4.36 30.99 13.88
CA ARG A 63 3.60 32.04 13.18
C ARG A 63 3.02 31.58 11.85
N HIS A 64 3.75 30.72 11.12
CA HIS A 64 3.38 30.27 9.78
C HIS A 64 2.94 28.80 9.74
N GLN A 65 2.51 28.25 10.88
CA GLN A 65 2.18 26.85 11.02
C GLN A 65 1.13 26.38 10.00
N GLY A 66 0.11 27.19 9.72
CA GLY A 66 -0.94 26.87 8.76
C GLY A 66 -0.42 26.65 7.33
N ASP A 67 0.56 27.46 6.91
CA ASP A 67 1.16 27.36 5.57
C ASP A 67 2.24 26.28 5.49
N LEU A 68 2.97 26.09 6.58
CA LEU A 68 4.09 25.14 6.64
C LEU A 68 3.63 23.70 6.89
N LEU A 69 2.55 23.50 7.65
CA LEU A 69 1.97 22.22 8.03
C LEU A 69 0.47 22.19 7.71
N PRO A 70 0.08 22.31 6.43
CA PRO A 70 -1.32 22.25 6.05
C PRO A 70 -1.92 20.90 6.43
N ALA A 71 -3.21 20.89 6.78
CA ALA A 71 -3.94 19.66 7.00
C ALA A 71 -3.92 18.78 5.72
N PRO A 72 -3.82 17.45 5.85
CA PRO A 72 -3.91 16.56 4.70
C PRO A 72 -5.19 16.82 3.92
N GLN A 73 -5.07 17.08 2.63
CA GLN A 73 -6.21 17.19 1.73
C GLN A 73 -6.55 15.84 1.13
N ALA A 74 -7.84 15.64 0.80
CA ALA A 74 -8.28 14.46 0.06
C ALA A 74 -7.58 14.41 -1.30
N LEU A 75 -7.15 13.21 -1.67
CA LEU A 75 -6.43 13.01 -2.94
C LEU A 75 -7.42 13.11 -4.11
N PRO A 76 -7.14 13.95 -5.11
CA PRO A 76 -8.06 14.17 -6.23
C PRO A 76 -8.11 12.97 -7.17
N GLU A 77 -9.20 12.87 -7.95
CA GLU A 77 -9.42 11.74 -8.86
C GLU A 77 -8.25 11.52 -9.84
N HIS A 78 -7.66 12.58 -10.35
CA HIS A 78 -6.54 12.49 -11.29
C HIS A 78 -5.24 11.94 -10.64
N PHE A 79 -5.07 12.09 -9.32
CA PHE A 79 -4.01 11.38 -8.60
C PHE A 79 -4.22 9.87 -8.65
N TRP A 80 -5.44 9.41 -8.37
CA TRP A 80 -5.77 7.99 -8.37
C TRP A 80 -5.62 7.36 -9.75
N GLN A 81 -6.01 8.08 -10.80
CA GLN A 81 -5.78 7.66 -12.18
C GLN A 81 -4.30 7.56 -12.53
N ALA A 82 -3.50 8.56 -12.13
CA ALA A 82 -2.06 8.57 -12.29
C ALA A 82 -1.40 7.39 -11.57
N ALA A 83 -1.79 7.16 -10.33
CA ALA A 83 -1.32 6.05 -9.50
C ALA A 83 -1.65 4.68 -10.12
N ALA A 84 -2.87 4.52 -10.63
CA ALA A 84 -3.30 3.27 -11.25
C ALA A 84 -2.55 2.97 -12.55
N VAL A 85 -2.30 4.00 -13.38
CA VAL A 85 -1.48 3.84 -14.60
C VAL A 85 -0.03 3.51 -14.23
N ALA A 86 0.57 4.23 -13.28
CA ALA A 86 1.93 3.96 -12.83
C ALA A 86 2.05 2.55 -12.24
N TRP A 87 1.05 2.11 -11.48
CA TRP A 87 1.00 0.76 -10.93
C TRP A 87 1.01 -0.30 -12.04
N LEU A 88 0.06 -0.23 -12.98
CA LEU A 88 -0.05 -1.22 -14.06
C LEU A 88 1.19 -1.25 -14.97
N GLN A 89 1.76 -0.09 -15.29
CA GLN A 89 2.93 -0.02 -16.16
C GLN A 89 4.23 -0.41 -15.45
N SER A 90 4.28 -0.32 -14.12
CA SER A 90 5.42 -0.79 -13.31
C SER A 90 5.35 -2.27 -12.96
N GLU A 91 4.23 -2.96 -13.23
CA GLU A 91 4.15 -4.41 -13.02
C GLU A 91 5.09 -5.14 -13.98
N PRO A 92 6.00 -5.99 -13.46
CA PRO A 92 6.75 -6.87 -14.33
C PRO A 92 5.75 -7.76 -15.06
N GLY A 93 5.67 -7.61 -16.37
CA GLY A 93 4.84 -8.50 -17.18
C GLY A 93 5.21 -9.97 -16.89
N HIS A 94 4.23 -10.85 -16.85
CA HIS A 94 4.44 -12.29 -16.76
C HIS A 94 5.07 -12.79 -18.07
N ARG A 95 6.32 -12.38 -18.34
CA ARG A 95 7.08 -12.95 -19.46
C ARG A 95 7.39 -14.40 -19.12
N ARG A 96 6.80 -15.29 -19.87
CA ARG A 96 7.26 -16.67 -19.91
C ARG A 96 8.47 -16.69 -20.83
N ASP A 97 9.59 -17.19 -20.33
CA ASP A 97 10.83 -17.27 -21.10
C ASP A 97 10.68 -18.24 -22.31
N ASP A 98 9.74 -19.19 -22.22
CA ASP A 98 9.40 -20.17 -23.24
C ASP A 98 8.43 -19.63 -24.32
N ASP A 99 7.70 -18.53 -24.06
CA ASP A 99 6.80 -17.88 -25.01
C ASP A 99 6.76 -16.35 -24.82
N PRO A 100 7.79 -15.63 -25.29
CA PRO A 100 7.88 -14.19 -25.13
C PRO A 100 6.84 -13.39 -25.94
N HIS A 101 6.16 -14.05 -26.86
CA HIS A 101 5.11 -13.45 -27.73
C HIS A 101 3.68 -13.82 -27.31
N SER A 102 3.54 -14.55 -26.20
CA SER A 102 2.23 -14.94 -25.69
C SER A 102 1.33 -13.71 -25.43
N PRO A 103 0.11 -13.70 -25.96
CA PRO A 103 -0.85 -12.63 -25.65
C PRO A 103 -1.20 -12.59 -24.17
N TRP A 104 -1.02 -13.69 -23.44
CA TRP A 104 -1.26 -13.80 -22.01
C TRP A 104 -0.17 -13.12 -21.16
N SER A 105 0.97 -12.78 -21.77
CA SER A 105 2.06 -12.03 -21.11
C SER A 105 1.81 -10.52 -21.10
N ARG A 106 0.71 -10.04 -21.69
CA ARG A 106 0.39 -8.62 -21.80
C ARG A 106 -0.51 -8.18 -20.65
N ASN A 107 -0.09 -7.14 -19.95
CA ASN A 107 -0.89 -6.44 -18.93
C ASN A 107 -1.67 -5.27 -19.53
N ASP A 108 -2.23 -5.45 -20.74
CA ASP A 108 -2.89 -4.37 -21.49
C ASP A 108 -4.42 -4.35 -21.29
N GLY A 109 -4.95 -5.15 -20.36
CA GLY A 109 -6.39 -5.21 -20.09
C GLY A 109 -7.22 -5.75 -21.24
N TRP A 110 -6.61 -6.46 -22.20
CA TRP A 110 -7.33 -7.00 -23.35
C TRP A 110 -8.46 -7.95 -22.92
N ARG A 111 -9.63 -7.75 -23.51
CA ARG A 111 -10.81 -8.62 -23.32
C ARG A 111 -11.41 -8.92 -24.69
N SER A 112 -11.85 -10.17 -24.89
CA SER A 112 -12.58 -10.55 -26.10
C SER A 112 -13.94 -9.85 -26.15
N ALA A 113 -14.22 -9.10 -27.20
CA ALA A 113 -15.48 -8.40 -27.47
C ALA A 113 -15.91 -7.33 -26.43
N LEU A 114 -15.03 -6.91 -25.52
CA LEU A 114 -15.29 -5.88 -24.52
C LEU A 114 -14.25 -4.75 -24.59
N ALA A 115 -14.61 -3.59 -24.06
CA ALA A 115 -13.67 -2.49 -23.89
C ALA A 115 -12.51 -2.93 -22.99
N ARG A 116 -11.29 -2.46 -23.29
CA ARG A 116 -10.13 -2.69 -22.44
C ARG A 116 -10.28 -1.85 -21.17
N GLU A 117 -10.64 -2.48 -20.08
CA GLU A 117 -10.80 -1.85 -18.79
C GLU A 117 -10.09 -2.68 -17.72
N SER A 118 -9.50 -2.01 -16.77
CA SER A 118 -8.93 -2.61 -15.55
C SER A 118 -9.47 -1.89 -14.34
N ASP A 119 -10.00 -2.64 -13.39
CA ASP A 119 -10.40 -2.13 -12.09
C ASP A 119 -9.27 -2.44 -11.09
N LEU A 120 -8.75 -1.41 -10.47
CA LEU A 120 -7.71 -1.50 -9.44
C LEU A 120 -8.23 -0.90 -8.14
N VAL A 121 -8.09 -1.65 -7.06
CA VAL A 121 -8.32 -1.10 -5.73
C VAL A 121 -6.98 -0.66 -5.18
N LEU A 122 -6.84 0.65 -4.98
CA LEU A 122 -5.63 1.27 -4.45
C LEU A 122 -5.87 1.84 -3.06
N ARG A 123 -4.87 1.77 -2.21
CA ARG A 123 -4.83 2.38 -0.90
C ARG A 123 -3.64 3.34 -0.81
N CYS A 124 -3.90 4.56 -0.34
CA CYS A 124 -2.89 5.56 -0.05
C CYS A 124 -3.29 6.32 1.21
N ARG A 125 -2.42 6.40 2.20
CA ARG A 125 -2.77 6.90 3.53
C ARG A 125 -3.95 6.10 4.10
N ASP A 126 -4.99 6.80 4.59
CA ASP A 126 -6.23 6.19 5.10
C ASP A 126 -7.33 6.10 4.04
N GLU A 127 -7.04 6.51 2.79
CA GLU A 127 -8.00 6.47 1.69
C GLU A 127 -7.87 5.18 0.89
N ARG A 128 -9.01 4.61 0.52
CA ARG A 128 -9.14 3.46 -0.39
C ARG A 128 -10.04 3.84 -1.56
N ARG A 129 -9.59 3.55 -2.78
CA ARG A 129 -10.32 3.86 -4.02
C ARG A 129 -10.29 2.70 -5.00
N CYS A 130 -11.44 2.40 -5.58
CA CYS A 130 -11.53 1.56 -6.78
C CYS A 130 -11.40 2.47 -8.00
N VAL A 131 -10.33 2.27 -8.76
CA VAL A 131 -10.01 3.08 -9.94
C VAL A 131 -10.25 2.25 -11.19
N ARG A 132 -11.17 2.71 -12.03
CA ARG A 132 -11.43 2.10 -13.33
C ARG A 132 -10.62 2.79 -14.41
N LEU A 133 -9.71 2.06 -15.01
CA LEU A 133 -8.92 2.54 -16.16
C LEU A 133 -9.48 2.01 -17.46
N ARG A 134 -9.74 2.92 -18.39
CA ARG A 134 -10.05 2.59 -19.78
C ARG A 134 -8.77 2.69 -20.59
N HIS A 135 -8.28 1.55 -21.08
CA HIS A 135 -7.02 1.49 -21.84
C HIS A 135 -7.11 2.12 -23.25
N ALA A 136 -8.25 2.68 -23.62
CA ALA A 136 -8.49 3.28 -24.95
C ALA A 136 -7.97 4.72 -25.09
N SER A 137 -7.46 5.35 -24.03
CA SER A 137 -6.94 6.73 -24.09
C SER A 137 -5.42 6.72 -23.90
N PRO A 138 -4.63 6.48 -24.95
CA PRO A 138 -3.20 6.66 -24.86
C PRO A 138 -2.89 8.15 -24.74
N GLY A 139 -2.27 8.58 -23.67
CA GLY A 139 -1.59 9.86 -23.63
C GLY A 139 -1.74 10.78 -22.45
N GLN A 140 -2.67 10.53 -21.51
CA GLN A 140 -2.71 11.34 -20.30
C GLN A 140 -1.59 11.00 -19.29
N TYR A 141 -1.26 9.73 -19.16
CA TYR A 141 -0.23 9.24 -18.22
C TYR A 141 0.62 8.18 -18.89
N ARG A 142 1.93 8.26 -18.69
CA ARG A 142 2.89 7.27 -19.17
C ARG A 142 4.04 7.15 -18.18
N LEU A 143 4.38 5.91 -17.82
CA LEU A 143 5.61 5.64 -17.07
C LEU A 143 6.81 5.61 -18.03
N ASP A 144 7.86 6.35 -17.69
CA ASP A 144 9.11 6.46 -18.44
C ASP A 144 10.28 6.24 -17.47
N GLY A 145 10.71 4.99 -17.33
CA GLY A 145 11.61 4.60 -16.26
C GLY A 145 10.95 4.76 -14.89
N ASP A 146 11.58 5.51 -14.03
CA ASP A 146 11.09 5.85 -12.68
C ASP A 146 10.29 7.18 -12.65
N ASP A 147 9.92 7.72 -13.81
CA ASP A 147 9.14 8.94 -13.94
C ASP A 147 7.75 8.67 -14.52
N LEU A 148 6.73 9.16 -13.87
CA LEU A 148 5.39 9.26 -14.44
C LEU A 148 5.26 10.59 -15.18
N VAL A 149 5.12 10.51 -16.48
CA VAL A 149 4.80 11.66 -17.35
C VAL A 149 3.29 11.79 -17.44
N SER A 150 2.75 12.88 -16.94
CA SER A 150 1.32 13.21 -17.01
C SER A 150 1.10 14.41 -17.93
N ARG A 151 0.02 14.35 -18.73
CA ARG A 151 -0.41 15.45 -19.59
C ARG A 151 -1.87 15.78 -19.28
N VAL A 152 -2.07 16.80 -18.46
CA VAL A 152 -3.39 17.25 -18.02
C VAL A 152 -3.55 18.73 -18.41
N ASP A 153 -4.64 19.11 -19.02
CA ASP A 153 -4.98 20.48 -19.47
C ASP A 153 -3.87 21.16 -20.28
N GLY A 154 -3.19 20.38 -21.13
CA GLY A 154 -2.09 20.88 -21.96
C GLY A 154 -0.76 21.04 -21.25
N VAL A 155 -0.71 20.83 -19.95
CA VAL A 155 0.51 20.88 -19.12
C VAL A 155 1.10 19.50 -19.00
N THR A 156 2.39 19.34 -19.35
CA THR A 156 3.16 18.13 -19.11
C THR A 156 3.92 18.24 -17.81
N ARG A 157 3.73 17.29 -16.92
CA ARG A 157 4.47 17.17 -15.64
C ARG A 157 5.20 15.85 -15.59
N ARG A 158 6.34 15.84 -14.93
CA ARG A 158 7.08 14.63 -14.54
C ARG A 158 7.05 14.53 -13.03
N SER A 159 6.72 13.35 -12.54
CA SER A 159 6.66 13.03 -11.11
C SER A 159 7.38 11.71 -10.88
N ALA A 160 8.21 11.61 -9.86
CA ALA A 160 8.86 10.34 -9.52
C ALA A 160 7.83 9.26 -9.21
N ALA A 161 8.00 8.07 -9.79
CA ALA A 161 7.12 6.92 -9.61
C ALA A 161 7.97 5.65 -9.46
N LEU A 162 8.29 5.31 -8.22
CA LEU A 162 9.23 4.24 -7.86
C LEU A 162 8.47 3.04 -7.32
N ARG A 163 8.60 1.88 -7.94
CA ARG A 163 8.04 0.66 -7.38
C ARG A 163 9.07 -0.12 -6.58
N ARG A 164 8.68 -0.57 -5.38
CA ARG A 164 9.46 -1.46 -4.52
C ARG A 164 8.54 -2.56 -3.97
N GLY A 165 8.65 -3.74 -4.55
CA GLY A 165 7.79 -4.87 -4.19
C GLY A 165 6.30 -4.57 -4.40
N ARG A 166 5.54 -4.60 -3.32
CA ARG A 166 4.08 -4.34 -3.33
C ARG A 166 3.71 -2.87 -3.11
N GLN A 167 4.67 -1.96 -3.06
CA GLN A 167 4.44 -0.54 -2.89
C GLN A 167 4.90 0.24 -4.11
N LEU A 168 4.09 1.20 -4.53
CA LEU A 168 4.43 2.24 -5.49
C LEU A 168 4.56 3.55 -4.73
N PHE A 169 5.68 4.23 -4.90
CA PHE A 169 5.91 5.58 -4.37
C PHE A 169 5.72 6.57 -5.50
N LEU A 170 4.70 7.41 -5.40
CA LEU A 170 4.39 8.45 -6.39
C LEU A 170 4.58 9.84 -5.77
N GLU A 171 5.39 10.65 -6.43
CA GLU A 171 5.54 12.06 -6.04
C GLU A 171 4.29 12.84 -6.44
N TRP A 172 3.71 13.53 -5.46
CA TRP A 172 2.52 14.32 -5.60
C TRP A 172 2.61 15.58 -4.76
N GLU A 173 2.54 16.75 -5.41
CA GLU A 173 2.63 18.06 -4.74
C GLU A 173 3.84 18.21 -3.81
N GLY A 174 4.94 17.57 -4.15
CA GLY A 174 6.18 17.61 -3.40
C GLY A 174 6.28 16.62 -2.25
N GLU A 175 5.31 15.75 -2.08
CA GLU A 175 5.35 14.62 -1.16
C GLU A 175 5.47 13.32 -1.94
N LEU A 176 6.22 12.37 -1.42
CA LEU A 176 6.29 11.02 -1.97
C LEU A 176 5.30 10.13 -1.22
N LEU A 177 4.21 9.77 -1.89
CA LEU A 177 3.11 9.01 -1.31
C LEU A 177 3.27 7.52 -1.60
N ALA A 178 3.14 6.69 -0.56
CA ALA A 178 3.13 5.25 -0.70
C ALA A 178 1.73 4.76 -1.07
N ILE A 179 1.65 3.99 -2.14
CA ILE A 179 0.42 3.45 -2.71
C ILE A 179 0.56 1.94 -2.74
N GLU A 180 -0.49 1.23 -2.34
CA GLU A 180 -0.58 -0.22 -2.39
C GLU A 180 -1.79 -0.64 -3.24
N ALA A 181 -1.61 -1.64 -4.09
CA ALA A 181 -2.76 -2.33 -4.68
C ALA A 181 -3.31 -3.34 -3.68
N VAL A 182 -4.59 -3.23 -3.45
CA VAL A 182 -5.34 -4.12 -2.57
C VAL A 182 -5.95 -5.22 -3.43
N ASP A 183 -5.63 -6.46 -3.12
CA ASP A 183 -6.35 -7.61 -3.66
C ASP A 183 -7.61 -7.84 -2.81
N PRO A 184 -8.82 -7.54 -3.35
CA PRO A 184 -10.04 -7.69 -2.57
C PRO A 184 -10.34 -9.14 -2.16
N ILE A 185 -9.85 -10.12 -2.95
CA ILE A 185 -10.05 -11.53 -2.67
C ILE A 185 -9.15 -11.93 -1.51
N ALA A 186 -7.84 -11.63 -1.61
CA ALA A 186 -6.90 -11.91 -0.53
C ALA A 186 -7.26 -11.18 0.78
N GLU A 187 -7.80 -9.96 0.69
CA GLU A 187 -8.29 -9.22 1.87
C GLU A 187 -9.54 -9.87 2.48
N ALA A 188 -10.48 -10.32 1.64
CA ALA A 188 -11.65 -11.06 2.11
C ALA A 188 -11.25 -12.38 2.76
N GLU A 189 -10.34 -13.14 2.15
CA GLU A 189 -9.79 -14.37 2.73
C GLU A 189 -9.06 -14.10 4.05
N ALA A 190 -8.24 -13.05 4.11
CA ALA A 190 -7.58 -12.64 5.35
C ALA A 190 -8.59 -12.17 6.41
N ALA A 191 -9.64 -11.45 6.01
CA ALA A 191 -10.70 -11.04 6.93
C ALA A 191 -11.49 -12.23 7.46
N HIS A 192 -11.77 -13.25 6.64
CA HIS A 192 -12.35 -14.50 7.09
C HIS A 192 -11.42 -15.28 8.01
N ALA A 193 -10.12 -15.28 7.70
CA ALA A 193 -9.10 -15.86 8.58
C ALA A 193 -8.94 -15.09 9.90
N HIS A 194 -9.16 -13.76 9.91
CA HIS A 194 -9.07 -12.90 11.11
C HIS A 194 -10.40 -12.74 11.87
N GLN A 195 -11.54 -12.90 11.23
CA GLN A 195 -12.82 -13.06 11.94
C GLN A 195 -12.87 -14.41 12.67
N GLY A 196 -11.69 -15.05 12.71
CA GLY A 196 -11.28 -16.11 13.60
C GLY A 196 -12.43 -16.86 14.15
N GLY A 197 -13.27 -17.25 13.26
CA GLY A 197 -14.16 -18.30 13.58
C GLY A 197 -13.26 -19.50 13.78
N LEU A 198 -13.02 -19.83 15.01
CA LEU A 198 -12.63 -21.16 15.37
C LEU A 198 -13.79 -22.08 14.97
N SER A 199 -14.39 -21.75 13.81
CA SER A 199 -15.49 -22.40 13.10
C SER A 199 -15.03 -22.90 11.73
N ALA A 200 -15.72 -23.87 11.19
CA ALA A 200 -15.42 -24.45 9.89
C ALA A 200 -15.62 -23.40 8.77
N PRO A 201 -14.60 -23.13 7.92
CA PRO A 201 -14.69 -22.16 6.82
C PRO A 201 -15.51 -22.69 5.63
N MET A 202 -15.79 -23.98 5.59
CA MET A 202 -16.55 -24.67 4.55
C MET A 202 -16.99 -26.06 5.04
N ASN A 203 -17.90 -26.70 4.33
CA ASN A 203 -18.31 -28.07 4.62
C ASN A 203 -17.13 -29.03 4.41
N GLY A 204 -16.85 -29.90 5.36
CA GLY A 204 -15.74 -30.83 5.29
C GLY A 204 -15.72 -31.84 6.42
N SER A 205 -14.65 -32.63 6.49
CA SER A 205 -14.41 -33.61 7.54
C SER A 205 -13.22 -33.19 8.41
N ILE A 206 -13.31 -33.33 9.71
CA ILE A 206 -12.20 -33.10 10.63
C ILE A 206 -11.21 -34.26 10.52
N VAL A 207 -9.98 -33.97 10.03
CA VAL A 207 -8.93 -34.96 9.86
C VAL A 207 -8.14 -35.14 11.14
N ARG A 208 -7.82 -34.04 11.81
CA ARG A 208 -7.04 -34.05 13.07
C ARG A 208 -7.44 -32.92 13.98
N VAL A 209 -7.44 -33.21 15.27
CA VAL A 209 -7.52 -32.21 16.35
C VAL A 209 -6.16 -32.18 17.03
N LEU A 210 -5.49 -31.01 17.00
CA LEU A 210 -4.10 -30.85 17.41
C LEU A 210 -3.92 -30.29 18.82
N VAL A 211 -5.02 -29.96 19.50
CA VAL A 211 -5.04 -29.30 20.81
C VAL A 211 -6.05 -29.96 21.74
N GLU A 212 -5.84 -29.78 23.04
CA GLU A 212 -6.73 -30.28 24.09
C GLU A 212 -7.32 -29.11 24.90
N PRO A 213 -8.52 -29.26 25.49
CA PRO A 213 -9.07 -28.29 26.42
C PRO A 213 -8.10 -28.01 27.58
N GLY A 214 -7.88 -26.73 27.89
CA GLY A 214 -6.92 -26.26 28.88
C GLY A 214 -5.49 -26.05 28.39
N GLN A 215 -5.20 -26.40 27.12
CA GLN A 215 -3.88 -26.19 26.53
C GLN A 215 -3.67 -24.72 26.18
N THR A 216 -2.47 -24.16 26.50
CA THR A 216 -2.03 -22.83 26.08
C THR A 216 -1.49 -22.92 24.66
N VAL A 217 -1.92 -22.02 23.77
CA VAL A 217 -1.50 -21.93 22.38
C VAL A 217 -0.99 -20.52 22.05
N GLU A 218 -0.04 -20.45 21.13
CA GLU A 218 0.47 -19.20 20.60
C GLU A 218 -0.36 -18.74 19.39
N ALA A 219 -0.32 -17.43 19.08
CA ALA A 219 -0.91 -16.90 17.85
C ALA A 219 -0.36 -17.63 16.61
N GLY A 220 -1.27 -18.07 15.70
CA GLY A 220 -0.91 -18.82 14.50
C GLY A 220 -0.71 -20.32 14.70
N ALA A 221 -0.76 -20.86 15.94
CA ALA A 221 -0.71 -22.29 16.19
C ALA A 221 -1.88 -23.02 15.50
N ALA A 222 -1.61 -24.15 14.84
CA ALA A 222 -2.66 -24.98 14.23
C ALA A 222 -3.44 -25.69 15.34
N LEU A 223 -4.77 -25.59 15.31
CA LEU A 223 -5.68 -26.15 16.32
C LEU A 223 -6.41 -27.41 15.78
N VAL A 224 -6.95 -27.30 14.59
CA VAL A 224 -7.73 -28.35 13.93
C VAL A 224 -7.36 -28.40 12.44
N VAL A 225 -7.35 -29.58 11.85
CA VAL A 225 -7.19 -29.79 10.41
C VAL A 225 -8.50 -30.31 9.84
N LEU A 226 -9.08 -29.54 8.92
CA LEU A 226 -10.29 -29.87 8.17
C LEU A 226 -9.91 -30.28 6.75
N GLU A 227 -10.46 -31.37 6.22
CA GLU A 227 -10.38 -31.74 4.81
C GLU A 227 -11.68 -31.35 4.10
N ALA A 228 -11.55 -30.56 3.05
CA ALA A 228 -12.65 -30.22 2.17
C ALA A 228 -12.16 -30.26 0.70
N MET A 229 -12.93 -30.84 -0.21
CA MET A 229 -12.63 -30.92 -1.63
C MET A 229 -11.21 -31.49 -1.94
N LYS A 230 -10.74 -32.46 -1.12
CA LYS A 230 -9.38 -33.08 -1.21
C LYS A 230 -8.24 -32.12 -0.87
N MET A 231 -8.51 -31.05 -0.15
CA MET A 231 -7.51 -30.12 0.37
C MET A 231 -7.60 -30.05 1.89
N GLU A 232 -6.47 -30.04 2.56
CA GLU A 232 -6.40 -29.86 4.02
C GLU A 232 -6.34 -28.38 4.36
N HIS A 233 -7.25 -27.92 5.21
CA HIS A 233 -7.30 -26.58 5.77
C HIS A 233 -6.98 -26.60 7.25
N SER A 234 -5.93 -25.88 7.66
CA SER A 234 -5.56 -25.77 9.07
C SER A 234 -6.27 -24.56 9.70
N ILE A 235 -7.09 -24.80 10.68
CA ILE A 235 -7.70 -23.77 11.54
C ILE A 235 -6.63 -23.37 12.56
N ARG A 236 -6.30 -22.09 12.62
CA ARG A 236 -5.20 -21.55 13.44
C ARG A 236 -5.71 -20.60 14.51
N ALA A 237 -4.99 -20.53 15.64
CA ALA A 237 -5.28 -19.58 16.69
C ALA A 237 -5.08 -18.13 16.21
N PRO A 238 -6.07 -17.24 16.35
CA PRO A 238 -5.97 -15.85 15.94
C PRO A 238 -5.06 -15.01 16.89
N HIS A 239 -4.99 -15.40 18.14
CA HIS A 239 -4.16 -14.81 19.19
C HIS A 239 -3.65 -15.89 20.13
N ALA A 240 -2.68 -15.57 20.99
CA ALA A 240 -2.27 -16.46 22.07
C ALA A 240 -3.40 -16.55 23.11
N GLY A 241 -3.63 -17.74 23.65
CA GLY A 241 -4.71 -17.98 24.60
C GLY A 241 -4.73 -19.40 25.13
N VAL A 242 -5.76 -19.72 25.89
CA VAL A 242 -6.02 -21.06 26.43
C VAL A 242 -7.24 -21.65 25.73
N VAL A 243 -7.15 -22.89 25.27
CA VAL A 243 -8.27 -23.64 24.68
C VAL A 243 -9.33 -23.88 25.76
N LYS A 244 -10.48 -23.23 25.64
CA LYS A 244 -11.57 -23.34 26.61
C LYS A 244 -12.42 -24.59 26.33
N ALA A 245 -12.79 -24.80 25.08
CA ALA A 245 -13.60 -25.93 24.67
C ALA A 245 -13.29 -26.38 23.24
N LEU A 246 -13.50 -27.66 22.96
CA LEU A 246 -13.51 -28.24 21.63
C LEU A 246 -14.92 -28.73 21.34
N TYR A 247 -15.41 -28.37 20.13
CA TYR A 247 -16.77 -28.67 19.67
C TYR A 247 -16.76 -29.65 18.49
N CYS A 248 -15.60 -30.21 18.15
CA CYS A 248 -15.48 -31.18 17.05
C CYS A 248 -14.59 -32.36 17.45
N SER A 249 -14.77 -33.47 16.74
CA SER A 249 -14.01 -34.70 16.90
C SER A 249 -13.38 -35.15 15.57
N GLU A 250 -12.29 -35.89 15.63
CA GLU A 250 -11.67 -36.47 14.42
C GLU A 250 -12.65 -37.41 13.69
N GLY A 251 -12.74 -37.22 12.37
CA GLY A 251 -13.68 -37.98 11.52
C GLY A 251 -15.09 -37.38 11.44
N GLU A 252 -15.37 -36.31 12.17
CA GLU A 252 -16.68 -35.66 12.17
C GLU A 252 -16.86 -34.82 10.88
N LEU A 253 -18.08 -34.87 10.32
CA LEU A 253 -18.51 -34.02 9.21
C LEU A 253 -19.09 -32.71 9.79
N VAL A 254 -18.55 -31.59 9.35
CA VAL A 254 -18.97 -30.27 9.80
C VAL A 254 -19.44 -29.42 8.62
N GLU A 255 -20.44 -28.58 8.89
CA GLU A 255 -20.93 -27.58 7.93
C GLU A 255 -20.19 -26.26 8.10
N GLU A 256 -20.17 -25.45 7.05
CA GLU A 256 -19.66 -24.08 7.10
C GLU A 256 -20.28 -23.28 8.25
N GLY A 257 -19.42 -22.61 9.04
CA GLY A 257 -19.84 -21.84 10.20
C GLY A 257 -19.99 -22.65 11.51
N THR A 258 -19.85 -23.99 11.48
CA THR A 258 -19.90 -24.82 12.71
C THR A 258 -18.74 -24.43 13.64
N PRO A 259 -18.99 -24.04 14.91
CA PRO A 259 -17.92 -23.79 15.88
C PRO A 259 -17.06 -25.03 16.09
N LEU A 260 -15.73 -24.90 16.07
CA LEU A 260 -14.79 -26.00 16.24
C LEU A 260 -14.03 -25.90 17.55
N VAL A 261 -13.57 -24.69 17.91
CA VAL A 261 -12.74 -24.43 19.08
C VAL A 261 -13.17 -23.12 19.73
N GLU A 262 -13.09 -23.03 21.03
CA GLU A 262 -13.25 -21.78 21.81
C GLU A 262 -11.93 -21.48 22.51
N LEU A 263 -11.41 -20.24 22.34
CA LEU A 263 -10.22 -19.75 23.01
C LEU A 263 -10.61 -18.64 23.99
N ASP A 264 -10.04 -18.69 25.18
CA ASP A 264 -10.03 -17.54 26.10
C ASP A 264 -8.81 -16.67 25.85
N GLU A 265 -9.00 -15.34 25.79
CA GLU A 265 -7.88 -14.40 25.74
C GLU A 265 -7.12 -14.45 27.07
N ASN A 266 -5.85 -14.78 27.01
CA ASN A 266 -4.98 -14.66 28.17
C ASN A 266 -4.78 -13.15 28.44
N GLN A 267 -5.49 -12.60 29.40
CA GLN A 267 -5.19 -11.27 29.92
C GLN A 267 -3.85 -11.36 30.65
N ALA A 268 -2.76 -11.03 29.92
CA ALA A 268 -1.45 -10.83 30.51
C ALA A 268 -1.29 -9.40 31.04
#